data_c37247bfb4b9893651e2c0cfb76ea6e2
#
_entry.id   c37247bfb4b9893651e2c0cfb76ea6e2
#
_cell.length_a   1.000
_cell.length_b   1.000
_cell.length_c   1.000
_cell.angle_alpha   90.00
_cell.angle_beta   90.00
_cell.angle_gamma   90.00
#
_symmetry.space_group_name_H-M   'P 1'
#
loop_
_entity.id
_entity.type
_entity.pdbx_description
1 polymer ?
#
loop_
_entity_poly.entity_id
_entity_poly.type
_entity_poly.pdbx_seq_one_letter_code
_entity_poly.pdbx_strand_id
1 'polypeptide(L)'
;MINKITELEWLKKTLGPGILFASTAIGVSHLVQSTRAGASYGFGLLFFIIIANLFKYPFFEFGSRFANATETSIIDGYKKLGVWVLWSYLIITLISMFFITSAVGAVTSGFLQNLFKTTELGIWNHIVLLTICGSILSFGKYDSLDGLIKIIGFTLLISTLLAFTLVLIKGPVSETLFPAIDYNK
;
A
#
# COMPACT_ATOMS: atom_id res chain seq x y z
N MET A 1 -28.65 9.15 24.91
CA MET A 1 -27.26 9.64 24.80
C MET A 1 -26.22 8.52 24.99
N ILE A 2 -26.45 7.55 25.83
CA ILE A 2 -25.58 6.37 26.10
C ILE A 2 -25.38 5.50 24.84
N ASN A 3 -26.43 5.33 24.00
CA ASN A 3 -26.37 4.48 22.81
C ASN A 3 -25.45 5.00 21.69
N LYS A 4 -25.25 6.32 21.62
CA LYS A 4 -24.36 6.93 20.58
C LYS A 4 -22.88 6.80 20.92
N ILE A 5 -22.54 6.76 22.20
CA ILE A 5 -21.16 6.62 22.66
C ILE A 5 -20.67 5.19 22.45
N THR A 6 -21.54 4.21 22.71
CA THR A 6 -21.26 2.78 22.45
C THR A 6 -21.11 2.46 20.97
N GLU A 7 -21.94 3.07 20.09
CA GLU A 7 -21.81 2.92 18.63
C GLU A 7 -20.51 3.52 18.10
N LEU A 8 -20.14 4.70 18.61
CA LEU A 8 -18.91 5.36 18.21
C LEU A 8 -17.64 4.62 18.67
N GLU A 9 -17.69 4.04 19.86
CA GLU A 9 -16.61 3.19 20.37
C GLU A 9 -16.48 1.88 19.59
N TRP A 10 -17.61 1.26 19.25
CA TRP A 10 -17.65 0.08 18.41
C TRP A 10 -17.07 0.36 17.02
N LEU A 11 -17.47 1.48 16.38
CA LEU A 11 -16.93 1.93 15.09
C LEU A 11 -15.42 2.15 15.16
N LYS A 12 -14.91 2.82 16.19
CA LYS A 12 -13.47 3.01 16.38
C LYS A 12 -12.71 1.69 16.55
N LYS A 13 -13.29 0.77 17.29
CA LYS A 13 -12.69 -0.54 17.54
C LYS A 13 -12.68 -1.44 16.31
N THR A 14 -13.69 -1.32 15.47
CA THR A 14 -13.84 -2.15 14.25
C THR A 14 -13.13 -1.52 13.05
N LEU A 15 -13.28 -0.21 12.83
CA LEU A 15 -12.68 0.50 11.70
C LEU A 15 -11.20 0.83 11.92
N GLY A 16 -10.76 1.01 13.16
CA GLY A 16 -9.39 1.39 13.47
C GLY A 16 -8.33 0.45 12.87
N PRO A 17 -8.41 -0.87 13.13
CA PRO A 17 -7.50 -1.84 12.53
C PRO A 17 -7.61 -1.91 11.00
N GLY A 18 -8.82 -1.77 10.43
CA GLY A 18 -9.03 -1.77 9.00
C GLY A 18 -8.42 -0.55 8.30
N ILE A 19 -8.57 0.63 8.88
CA ILE A 19 -7.94 1.86 8.36
C ILE A 19 -6.42 1.77 8.46
N LEU A 20 -5.89 1.25 9.55
CA LEU A 20 -4.46 1.03 9.72
C LEU A 20 -3.93 0.09 8.64
N PHE A 21 -4.59 -1.06 8.44
CA PHE A 21 -4.23 -2.02 7.42
C PHE A 21 -4.29 -1.42 6.00
N ALA A 22 -5.35 -0.69 5.69
CA ALA A 22 -5.49 0.00 4.41
C ALA A 22 -4.38 1.05 4.22
N SER A 23 -4.05 1.84 5.25
CA SER A 23 -3.00 2.86 5.19
C SER A 23 -1.62 2.26 4.94
N THR A 24 -1.31 1.10 5.54
CA THR A 24 -0.04 0.39 5.30
C THR A 24 0.01 -0.30 3.94
N ALA A 25 -1.14 -0.69 3.40
CA ALA A 25 -1.25 -1.33 2.09
C ALA A 25 -1.14 -0.33 0.92
N ILE A 26 -1.53 0.94 1.13
CA ILE A 26 -1.42 1.98 0.10
C ILE A 26 0.05 2.40 -0.04
N GLY A 27 0.68 1.98 -1.11
CA GLY A 27 2.07 2.32 -1.42
C GLY A 27 2.19 3.15 -2.70
N VAL A 28 3.43 3.48 -3.04
CA VAL A 28 3.81 4.17 -4.28
C VAL A 28 3.23 3.48 -5.52
N SER A 29 3.16 2.14 -5.51
CA SER A 29 2.56 1.36 -6.60
C SER A 29 1.10 1.72 -6.86
N HIS A 30 0.31 2.00 -5.84
CA HIS A 30 -1.09 2.39 -6.00
C HIS A 30 -1.24 3.80 -6.60
N LEU A 31 -0.37 4.73 -6.24
CA LEU A 31 -0.42 6.11 -6.75
C LEU A 31 0.22 6.23 -8.14
N VAL A 32 1.46 5.77 -8.29
CA VAL A 32 2.24 5.96 -9.51
C VAL A 32 1.80 4.99 -10.60
N GLN A 33 1.67 3.70 -10.30
CA GLN A 33 1.34 2.70 -11.32
C GLN A 33 -0.11 2.81 -11.80
N SER A 34 -1.05 3.11 -10.90
CA SER A 34 -2.45 3.32 -11.31
C SER A 34 -2.60 4.55 -12.20
N THR A 35 -1.88 5.63 -11.90
CA THR A 35 -1.89 6.84 -12.74
C THR A 35 -1.27 6.56 -14.12
N ARG A 36 -0.14 5.85 -14.16
CA ARG A 36 0.50 5.44 -15.42
C ARG A 36 -0.39 4.49 -16.23
N ALA A 37 -1.00 3.51 -15.56
CA ALA A 37 -1.92 2.58 -16.20
C ALA A 37 -3.13 3.30 -16.79
N GLY A 38 -3.71 4.23 -16.05
CA GLY A 38 -4.81 5.08 -16.55
C GLY A 38 -4.42 5.96 -17.73
N ALA A 39 -3.23 6.57 -17.68
CA ALA A 39 -2.72 7.39 -18.78
C ALA A 39 -2.41 6.58 -20.06
N SER A 40 -1.91 5.33 -19.92
CA SER A 40 -1.53 4.51 -21.06
C SER A 40 -2.68 3.68 -21.64
N TYR A 41 -3.57 3.18 -20.80
CA TYR A 41 -4.60 2.21 -21.18
C TYR A 41 -6.03 2.70 -20.93
N GLY A 42 -6.22 3.91 -20.43
CA GLY A 42 -7.54 4.43 -20.05
C GLY A 42 -8.22 3.47 -19.06
N PHE A 43 -9.45 3.09 -19.36
CA PHE A 43 -10.24 2.12 -18.57
C PHE A 43 -10.03 0.65 -19.00
N GLY A 44 -9.16 0.36 -19.98
CA GLY A 44 -8.96 -1.00 -20.49
C GLY A 44 -8.51 -2.01 -19.43
N LEU A 45 -7.77 -1.57 -18.40
CA LEU A 45 -7.32 -2.42 -17.30
C LEU A 45 -8.30 -2.56 -16.16
N LEU A 46 -9.42 -1.80 -16.15
CA LEU A 46 -10.37 -1.77 -15.03
C LEU A 46 -10.93 -3.16 -14.72
N PHE A 47 -11.28 -3.92 -15.73
CA PHE A 47 -11.80 -5.28 -15.59
C PHE A 47 -10.78 -6.19 -14.87
N PHE A 48 -9.52 -6.15 -15.27
CA PHE A 48 -8.46 -6.95 -14.63
C PHE A 48 -8.20 -6.52 -13.19
N ILE A 49 -8.30 -5.23 -12.89
CA ILE A 49 -8.15 -4.70 -11.53
C ILE A 49 -9.28 -5.21 -10.62
N ILE A 50 -10.53 -5.18 -11.10
CA ILE A 50 -11.69 -5.70 -10.36
C ILE A 50 -11.53 -7.19 -10.10
N ILE A 51 -11.20 -7.98 -11.11
CA ILE A 51 -10.98 -9.42 -10.98
C ILE A 51 -9.85 -9.71 -9.98
N ALA A 52 -8.72 -9.01 -10.10
CA ALA A 52 -7.59 -9.20 -9.18
C ALA A 52 -7.99 -8.91 -7.72
N ASN A 53 -8.81 -7.89 -7.47
CA ASN A 53 -9.31 -7.59 -6.12
C ASN A 53 -10.29 -8.65 -5.61
N LEU A 54 -11.18 -9.15 -6.47
CA LEU A 54 -12.09 -10.25 -6.10
C LEU A 54 -11.32 -11.53 -5.74
N PHE A 55 -10.29 -11.88 -6.50
CA PHE A 55 -9.46 -13.05 -6.19
C PHE A 55 -8.59 -12.88 -4.95
N LYS A 56 -8.17 -11.66 -4.62
CA LYS A 56 -7.41 -11.37 -3.40
C LYS A 56 -8.27 -11.44 -2.14
N TYR A 57 -9.55 -11.12 -2.21
CA TYR A 57 -10.44 -11.02 -1.06
C TYR A 57 -10.43 -12.28 -0.17
N PRO A 58 -10.58 -13.53 -0.71
CA PRO A 58 -10.58 -14.73 0.13
C PRO A 58 -9.27 -14.91 0.92
N PHE A 59 -8.13 -14.53 0.35
CA PHE A 59 -6.84 -14.67 1.03
C PHE A 59 -6.71 -13.73 2.23
N PHE A 60 -7.18 -12.50 2.10
CA PHE A 60 -7.19 -11.53 3.21
C PHE A 60 -8.21 -11.93 4.28
N GLU A 61 -9.39 -12.37 3.87
CA GLU A 61 -10.43 -12.84 4.80
C GLU A 61 -9.98 -14.07 5.58
N PHE A 62 -9.38 -15.04 4.90
CA PHE A 62 -8.90 -16.26 5.54
C PHE A 62 -7.88 -15.97 6.66
N GLY A 63 -6.95 -15.04 6.43
CA GLY A 63 -5.96 -14.66 7.43
C GLY A 63 -6.57 -14.11 8.72
N SER A 64 -7.50 -13.19 8.60
CA SER A 64 -8.18 -12.60 9.76
C SER A 64 -9.11 -13.60 10.45
N ARG A 65 -9.82 -14.44 9.69
CA ARG A 65 -10.68 -15.49 10.25
C ARG A 65 -9.88 -16.54 11.01
N PHE A 66 -8.72 -16.95 10.46
CA PHE A 66 -7.83 -17.90 11.13
C PHE A 66 -7.32 -17.33 12.45
N ALA A 67 -6.82 -16.10 12.46
CA ALA A 67 -6.32 -15.46 13.67
C ALA A 67 -7.41 -15.32 14.75
N ASN A 68 -8.63 -14.94 14.37
CA ASN A 68 -9.75 -14.81 15.30
C ASN A 68 -10.25 -16.16 15.82
N ALA A 69 -10.22 -17.21 15.00
CA ALA A 69 -10.72 -18.53 15.40
C ALA A 69 -9.73 -19.32 16.27
N THR A 70 -8.43 -19.10 16.06
CA THR A 70 -7.38 -19.87 16.74
C THR A 70 -6.65 -19.07 17.82
N GLU A 71 -6.88 -17.75 17.90
CA GLU A 71 -6.14 -16.81 18.76
C GLU A 71 -4.61 -16.91 18.58
N THR A 72 -4.18 -17.41 17.41
CA THR A 72 -2.77 -17.60 17.08
C THR A 72 -2.42 -16.91 15.76
N SER A 73 -1.13 -16.68 15.54
CA SER A 73 -0.62 -16.12 14.29
C SER A 73 -0.77 -17.11 13.12
N ILE A 74 -0.91 -16.61 11.89
CA ILE A 74 -0.83 -17.44 10.67
C ILE A 74 0.49 -18.21 10.59
N ILE A 75 1.59 -17.64 11.12
CA ILE A 75 2.90 -18.29 11.17
C ILE A 75 2.85 -19.56 12.02
N ASP A 76 2.10 -19.53 13.14
CA ASP A 76 1.87 -20.72 13.95
C ASP A 76 1.05 -21.78 13.18
N GLY A 77 0.12 -21.33 12.35
CA GLY A 77 -0.60 -22.18 11.42
C GLY A 77 0.35 -22.87 10.43
N TYR A 78 1.26 -22.14 9.82
CA TYR A 78 2.26 -22.71 8.91
C TYR A 78 3.18 -23.71 9.61
N LYS A 79 3.57 -23.43 10.86
CA LYS A 79 4.36 -24.36 11.66
C LYS A 79 3.61 -25.68 11.93
N LYS A 80 2.29 -25.62 12.15
CA LYS A 80 1.44 -26.82 12.33
C LYS A 80 1.31 -27.65 11.04
N LEU A 81 1.32 -27.00 9.88
CA LEU A 81 1.29 -27.68 8.58
C LEU A 81 2.61 -28.41 8.28
N GLY A 82 3.72 -27.92 8.81
CA GLY A 82 5.03 -28.54 8.67
C GLY A 82 6.18 -27.55 8.61
N VAL A 83 7.33 -27.99 9.06
CA VAL A 83 8.57 -27.19 9.07
C VAL A 83 8.96 -26.71 7.67
N TRP A 84 8.69 -27.52 6.65
CA TRP A 84 8.95 -27.17 5.25
C TRP A 84 8.16 -25.95 4.79
N VAL A 85 6.89 -25.85 5.17
CA VAL A 85 6.03 -24.70 4.85
C VAL A 85 6.56 -23.41 5.49
N LEU A 86 7.02 -23.52 6.74
CA LEU A 86 7.60 -22.41 7.46
C LEU A 86 8.89 -21.89 6.78
N TRP A 87 9.78 -22.80 6.37
CA TRP A 87 11.00 -22.42 5.64
C TRP A 87 10.69 -21.78 4.29
N SER A 88 9.75 -22.34 3.54
CA SER A 88 9.32 -21.76 2.26
C SER A 88 8.78 -20.34 2.45
N TYR A 89 7.94 -20.11 3.48
CA TYR A 89 7.44 -18.78 3.82
C TYR A 89 8.59 -17.83 4.16
N LEU A 90 9.54 -18.25 4.98
CA LEU A 90 10.69 -17.44 5.37
C LEU A 90 11.55 -17.04 4.16
N ILE A 91 11.87 -17.98 3.28
CA ILE A 91 12.67 -17.73 2.08
C ILE A 91 11.97 -16.74 1.15
N ILE A 92 10.68 -16.96 0.87
CA ILE A 92 9.88 -16.07 0.01
C ILE A 92 9.81 -14.66 0.63
N THR A 93 9.62 -14.56 1.94
CA THR A 93 9.54 -13.27 2.65
C THR A 93 10.87 -12.53 2.59
N LEU A 94 11.99 -13.21 2.82
CA LEU A 94 13.32 -12.59 2.73
C LEU A 94 13.61 -12.08 1.32
N ILE A 95 13.37 -12.90 0.30
CA ILE A 95 13.60 -12.51 -1.09
C ILE A 95 12.71 -11.31 -1.46
N SER A 96 11.41 -11.40 -1.17
CA SER A 96 10.46 -10.33 -1.49
C SER A 96 10.77 -9.03 -0.75
N MET A 97 11.26 -9.08 0.49
CA MET A 97 11.67 -7.91 1.27
C MET A 97 12.75 -7.11 0.54
N PHE A 98 13.79 -7.75 0.01
CA PHE A 98 14.86 -7.06 -0.73
C PHE A 98 14.33 -6.37 -1.99
N PHE A 99 13.51 -7.09 -2.79
CA PHE A 99 12.94 -6.53 -4.01
C PHE A 99 11.99 -5.36 -3.72
N ILE A 100 11.11 -5.49 -2.74
CA ILE A 100 10.14 -4.45 -2.38
C ILE A 100 10.86 -3.22 -1.84
N THR A 101 11.80 -3.40 -0.91
CA THR A 101 12.56 -2.29 -0.32
C THR A 101 13.36 -1.54 -1.37
N SER A 102 14.03 -2.26 -2.28
CA SER A 102 14.78 -1.66 -3.38
C SER A 102 13.87 -0.87 -4.34
N ALA A 103 12.74 -1.45 -4.75
CA ALA A 103 11.81 -0.81 -5.66
C ALA A 103 11.17 0.46 -5.06
N VAL A 104 10.66 0.36 -3.83
CA VAL A 104 10.07 1.51 -3.12
C VAL A 104 11.11 2.58 -2.85
N GLY A 105 12.30 2.19 -2.38
CA GLY A 105 13.41 3.09 -2.13
C GLY A 105 13.86 3.83 -3.39
N ALA A 106 13.96 3.15 -4.54
CA ALA A 106 14.34 3.77 -5.81
C ALA A 106 13.33 4.84 -6.26
N VAL A 107 12.02 4.55 -6.17
CA VAL A 107 10.98 5.52 -6.52
C VAL A 107 10.99 6.70 -5.56
N THR A 108 11.10 6.45 -4.25
CA THR A 108 11.11 7.51 -3.24
C THR A 108 12.36 8.40 -3.38
N SER A 109 13.53 7.80 -3.62
CA SER A 109 14.75 8.58 -3.87
C SER A 109 14.65 9.41 -5.15
N GLY A 110 14.01 8.89 -6.20
CA GLY A 110 13.72 9.65 -7.42
C GLY A 110 12.82 10.87 -7.16
N PHE A 111 11.80 10.75 -6.32
CA PHE A 111 10.98 11.89 -5.92
C PHE A 111 11.79 12.93 -5.12
N LEU A 112 12.63 12.48 -4.17
CA LEU A 112 13.50 13.38 -3.40
C LEU A 112 14.48 14.12 -4.31
N GLN A 113 15.09 13.43 -5.26
CA GLN A 113 16.01 14.04 -6.23
C GLN A 113 15.33 15.15 -7.04
N ASN A 114 14.10 14.91 -7.50
CA ASN A 114 13.34 15.92 -8.23
C ASN A 114 12.91 17.08 -7.35
N LEU A 115 12.51 16.82 -6.11
CA LEU A 115 12.03 17.84 -5.17
C LEU A 115 13.15 18.76 -4.70
N PHE A 116 14.29 18.18 -4.32
CA PHE A 116 15.44 18.92 -3.78
C PHE A 116 16.51 19.24 -4.81
N LYS A 117 16.29 18.85 -6.08
CA LYS A 117 17.25 19.04 -7.20
C LYS A 117 18.66 18.44 -6.89
N THR A 118 18.66 17.32 -6.19
CA THR A 118 19.89 16.60 -5.77
C THR A 118 20.26 15.47 -6.71
N THR A 119 20.03 15.64 -8.01
CA THR A 119 20.29 14.61 -9.05
C THR A 119 21.75 14.18 -9.11
N GLU A 120 22.69 15.07 -8.73
CA GLU A 120 24.12 14.79 -8.72
C GLU A 120 24.53 13.75 -7.67
N LEU A 121 23.76 13.60 -6.59
CA LEU A 121 24.09 12.66 -5.51
C LEU A 121 23.82 11.19 -5.87
N GLY A 122 23.09 10.91 -6.93
CA GLY A 122 22.84 9.55 -7.44
C GLY A 122 22.44 8.55 -6.35
N ILE A 123 23.26 7.52 -6.16
CA ILE A 123 23.01 6.42 -5.20
C ILE A 123 23.06 6.89 -3.73
N TRP A 124 23.75 7.99 -3.42
CA TRP A 124 23.83 8.50 -2.06
C TRP A 124 22.48 8.96 -1.51
N ASN A 125 21.62 9.50 -2.35
CA ASN A 125 20.24 9.84 -1.95
C ASN A 125 19.49 8.62 -1.43
N HIS A 126 19.69 7.47 -2.06
CA HIS A 126 19.06 6.21 -1.66
C HIS A 126 19.61 5.71 -0.31
N ILE A 127 20.92 5.77 -0.13
CA ILE A 127 21.57 5.37 1.12
C ILE A 127 21.14 6.27 2.27
N VAL A 128 21.14 7.57 2.08
CA VAL A 128 20.67 8.54 3.09
C VAL A 128 19.22 8.29 3.47
N LEU A 129 18.34 8.09 2.49
CA LEU A 129 16.93 7.78 2.73
C LEU A 129 16.77 6.52 3.58
N LEU A 130 17.42 5.43 3.20
CA LEU A 130 17.35 4.16 3.94
C LEU A 130 17.92 4.29 5.34
N THR A 131 19.01 5.06 5.52
CA THR A 131 19.61 5.31 6.83
C THR A 131 18.68 6.10 7.74
N ILE A 132 18.01 7.14 7.21
CA ILE A 132 17.02 7.93 7.96
C ILE A 132 15.84 7.05 8.35
N CYS A 133 15.27 6.30 7.41
CA CYS A 133 14.15 5.41 7.70
C CYS A 133 14.52 4.32 8.73
N GLY A 134 15.70 3.73 8.59
CA GLY A 134 16.22 2.74 9.53
C GLY A 134 16.45 3.32 10.93
N SER A 135 16.95 4.54 11.02
CA SER A 135 17.15 5.24 12.29
C SER A 135 15.81 5.54 12.97
N ILE A 136 14.83 6.07 12.22
CA ILE A 136 13.49 6.32 12.74
C ILE A 136 12.85 5.02 13.26
N LEU A 137 13.00 3.92 12.53
CA LEU A 137 12.45 2.63 12.92
C LEU A 137 13.15 2.06 14.16
N SER A 138 14.48 2.27 14.31
CA SER A 138 15.27 1.75 15.44
C SER A 138 15.04 2.54 16.72
N PHE A 139 14.88 3.85 16.63
CA PHE A 139 14.70 4.75 17.80
C PHE A 139 13.23 5.11 18.04
N GLY A 140 12.36 4.96 17.03
CA GLY A 140 10.95 5.29 17.11
C GLY A 140 10.18 4.29 17.98
N LYS A 141 9.30 4.82 18.85
CA LYS A 141 8.33 3.99 19.55
C LYS A 141 7.23 3.58 18.56
N TYR A 142 6.75 2.34 18.69
CA TYR A 142 5.70 1.79 17.82
C TYR A 142 4.45 2.68 17.75
N ASP A 143 4.05 3.28 18.87
CA ASP A 143 2.89 4.17 18.96
C ASP A 143 3.05 5.45 18.10
N SER A 144 4.27 6.00 18.03
CA SER A 144 4.55 7.17 17.21
C SER A 144 4.47 6.84 15.71
N LEU A 145 4.95 5.65 15.33
CA LEU A 145 4.88 5.15 13.96
C LEU A 145 3.42 4.92 13.55
N ASP A 146 2.62 4.31 14.41
CA ASP A 146 1.19 4.04 14.19
C ASP A 146 0.41 5.34 13.97
N GLY A 147 0.65 6.36 14.80
CA GLY A 147 0.05 7.67 14.65
C GLY A 147 0.40 8.35 13.31
N LEU A 148 1.68 8.28 12.92
CA LEU A 148 2.16 8.85 11.68
C LEU A 148 1.56 8.16 10.45
N ILE A 149 1.49 6.84 10.44
CA ILE A 149 0.87 6.06 9.36
C ILE A 149 -0.61 6.42 9.20
N LYS A 150 -1.36 6.60 10.29
CA LYS A 150 -2.77 7.02 10.24
C LYS A 150 -2.94 8.40 9.61
N ILE A 151 -2.09 9.36 9.97
CA ILE A 151 -2.12 10.71 9.40
C ILE A 151 -1.82 10.67 7.90
N ILE A 152 -0.78 9.94 7.50
CA ILE A 152 -0.40 9.78 6.09
C ILE A 152 -1.55 9.12 5.31
N GLY A 153 -2.11 8.02 5.82
CA GLY A 153 -3.21 7.31 5.17
C GLY A 153 -4.45 8.19 4.98
N PHE A 154 -4.80 8.99 6.00
CA PHE A 154 -5.92 9.92 5.92
C PHE A 154 -5.66 11.04 4.90
N THR A 155 -4.46 11.60 4.88
CA THR A 155 -4.04 12.62 3.90
C THR A 155 -4.10 12.08 2.48
N LEU A 156 -3.61 10.85 2.26
CA LEU A 156 -3.67 10.18 0.96
C LEU A 156 -5.12 9.92 0.53
N LEU A 157 -5.98 9.50 1.44
CA LEU A 157 -7.40 9.29 1.15
C LEU A 157 -8.07 10.58 0.69
N ILE A 158 -7.87 11.68 1.42
CA ILE A 158 -8.44 12.98 1.05
C ILE A 158 -7.89 13.44 -0.30
N SER A 159 -6.58 13.38 -0.49
CA SER A 159 -5.94 13.84 -1.71
C SER A 159 -6.38 13.05 -2.95
N THR A 160 -6.56 11.73 -2.82
CA THR A 160 -7.05 10.89 -3.92
C THR A 160 -8.53 11.15 -4.24
N LEU A 161 -9.38 11.34 -3.22
CA LEU A 161 -10.78 11.72 -3.42
C LEU A 161 -10.91 13.10 -4.07
N LEU A 162 -10.08 14.06 -3.65
CA LEU A 162 -10.06 15.41 -4.21
C LEU A 162 -9.58 15.38 -5.66
N ALA A 163 -8.52 14.63 -5.96
CA ALA A 163 -8.04 14.42 -7.32
C ALA A 163 -9.12 13.79 -8.21
N PHE A 164 -9.82 12.76 -7.69
CA PHE A 164 -10.91 12.11 -8.40
C PHE A 164 -12.07 13.07 -8.71
N THR A 165 -12.50 13.86 -7.74
CA THR A 165 -13.57 14.85 -7.94
C THR A 165 -13.18 15.94 -8.93
N LEU A 166 -11.94 16.43 -8.87
CA LEU A 166 -11.43 17.41 -9.83
C LEU A 166 -11.40 16.88 -11.27
N VAL A 167 -11.02 15.60 -11.44
CA VAL A 167 -11.03 14.94 -12.76
C VAL A 167 -12.46 14.81 -13.28
N LEU A 168 -13.42 14.46 -12.44
CA LEU A 168 -14.83 14.38 -12.84
C LEU A 168 -15.39 15.75 -13.28
N ILE A 169 -15.00 16.82 -12.58
CA ILE A 169 -15.43 18.19 -12.91
C ILE A 169 -14.79 18.68 -14.23
N LYS A 170 -13.50 18.38 -14.42
CA LYS A 170 -12.73 18.84 -15.57
C LYS A 170 -13.07 18.06 -16.85
N GLY A 171 -13.67 16.88 -16.71
CA GLY A 171 -13.98 15.99 -17.83
C GLY A 171 -12.74 15.22 -18.36
N PRO A 172 -12.97 14.27 -19.26
CA PRO A 172 -11.90 13.48 -19.85
C PRO A 172 -11.00 14.35 -20.76
N VAL A 173 -9.69 14.17 -20.65
CA VAL A 173 -8.69 14.88 -21.46
C VAL A 173 -8.62 14.32 -22.88
N SER A 174 -9.08 13.07 -23.10
CA SER A 174 -9.16 12.44 -24.40
C SER A 174 -10.60 12.00 -24.71
N GLU A 175 -11.00 12.14 -25.98
CA GLU A 175 -12.33 11.71 -26.44
C GLU A 175 -12.50 10.17 -26.41
N THR A 176 -11.42 9.42 -26.33
CA THR A 176 -11.44 7.95 -26.31
C THR A 176 -11.22 7.42 -24.92
N LEU A 177 -12.26 6.79 -24.33
CA LEU A 177 -12.17 6.07 -23.05
C LEU A 177 -11.24 4.85 -23.13
N PHE A 178 -11.04 4.31 -24.32
CA PHE A 178 -10.18 3.18 -24.62
C PHE A 178 -9.19 3.59 -25.73
N PRO A 179 -8.02 4.12 -25.38
CA PRO A 179 -7.02 4.43 -26.38
C PRO A 179 -6.60 3.14 -27.12
N ALA A 180 -6.46 3.22 -28.44
CA ALA A 180 -5.95 2.12 -29.22
C ALA A 180 -4.54 1.77 -28.72
N ILE A 181 -4.29 0.50 -28.40
CA ILE A 181 -2.99 0.03 -27.98
C ILE A 181 -2.09 0.04 -29.22
N ASP A 182 -1.14 0.96 -29.24
CA ASP A 182 -0.10 0.99 -30.29
C ASP A 182 0.98 -0.03 -29.92
N TYR A 183 0.97 -1.16 -30.61
CA TYR A 183 1.93 -2.27 -30.40
C TYR A 183 3.35 -1.96 -30.90
N ASN A 184 3.57 -0.77 -31.51
CA ASN A 184 4.84 -0.38 -32.12
C ASN A 184 5.71 0.56 -31.24
N LYS A 185 5.40 0.69 -29.95
CA LYS A 185 6.21 1.46 -29.00
C LYS A 185 6.87 0.60 -27.95
#